data_b4e1808060c68ff3c5ab78a944239391
#
_entry.id   b4e1808060c68ff3c5ab78a944239391
#
_cell.length_a   1.000
_cell.length_b   1.000
_cell.length_c   1.000
_cell.angle_alpha   90.00
_cell.angle_beta   90.00
_cell.angle_gamma   90.00
#
_symmetry.space_group_name_H-M   'P 1'
#
loop_
_entity.id
_entity.type
_entity.pdbx_description
1 polymer ?
#
loop_
_entity_poly.entity_id
_entity_poly.type
_entity_poly.pdbx_seq_one_letter_code
_entity_poly.pdbx_strand_id
1 'polypeptide(L)'
;PTVVYGFAAVFLLTPLVREAAGQGSGLCWLSAACVLALLISPTMVLVMDVALREQMSRLLLPALSLGMSRDTVLACLALPAVRRWLLTAGLLGFGRAIGDTLIPLMLSGNAPNVPQNLFAGLRTLTAHMGLVTATDVGGPAYNSLFVAGGLLLCISTGVSLVLRRLEKKQDVLLPPVPA
;
A
#
# COMPACT_ATOMS: atom_id res chain seq x y z
N PRO A 1 -2.29 2.87 14.22
CA PRO A 1 -3.57 3.60 14.49
C PRO A 1 -4.04 4.35 13.25
N THR A 2 -4.64 3.62 12.29
CA THR A 2 -5.15 4.18 11.01
C THR A 2 -6.20 5.27 11.23
N VAL A 3 -6.98 5.15 12.31
CA VAL A 3 -7.98 6.15 12.71
C VAL A 3 -7.35 7.53 12.95
N VAL A 4 -6.18 7.56 13.62
CA VAL A 4 -5.49 8.83 13.94
C VAL A 4 -5.01 9.50 12.65
N TYR A 5 -4.46 8.73 11.71
CA TYR A 5 -4.05 9.27 10.41
C TYR A 5 -5.25 9.79 9.61
N GLY A 6 -6.35 9.04 9.58
CA GLY A 6 -7.58 9.46 8.91
C GLY A 6 -8.15 10.74 9.52
N PHE A 7 -8.24 10.80 10.85
CA PHE A 7 -8.75 11.96 11.57
C PHE A 7 -7.86 13.20 11.36
N ALA A 8 -6.54 13.07 11.54
CA ALA A 8 -5.60 14.16 11.30
C ALA A 8 -5.70 14.68 9.85
N ALA A 9 -5.83 13.78 8.88
CA ALA A 9 -5.94 14.14 7.48
C ALA A 9 -7.24 14.89 7.15
N VAL A 10 -8.36 14.56 7.79
CA VAL A 10 -9.62 15.32 7.61
C VAL A 10 -9.44 16.77 8.01
N PHE A 11 -8.68 17.06 9.08
CA PHE A 11 -8.50 18.44 9.56
C PHE A 11 -7.36 19.18 8.87
N LEU A 12 -6.30 18.48 8.46
CA LEU A 12 -5.11 19.10 7.89
C LEU A 12 -5.08 19.05 6.36
N LEU A 13 -5.35 17.88 5.78
CA LEU A 13 -5.22 17.67 4.33
C LEU A 13 -6.47 18.13 3.58
N THR A 14 -7.67 17.87 4.11
CA THR A 14 -8.92 18.22 3.43
C THR A 14 -9.05 19.73 3.14
N PRO A 15 -8.73 20.65 4.07
CA PRO A 15 -8.76 22.09 3.77
C PRO A 15 -7.77 22.48 2.67
N LEU A 16 -6.53 21.92 2.70
CA LEU A 16 -5.52 22.21 1.69
C LEU A 16 -5.94 21.74 0.30
N VAL A 17 -6.51 20.54 0.22
CA VAL A 17 -6.99 19.98 -1.05
C VAL A 17 -8.19 20.79 -1.56
N ARG A 18 -9.08 21.25 -0.68
CA ARG A 18 -10.22 22.12 -1.02
C ARG A 18 -9.76 23.46 -1.60
N GLU A 19 -8.76 24.08 -0.99
CA GLU A 19 -8.18 25.34 -1.49
C GLU A 19 -7.50 25.13 -2.85
N ALA A 20 -6.74 24.05 -3.00
CA ALA A 20 -6.05 23.72 -4.27
C ALA A 20 -7.03 23.37 -5.41
N ALA A 21 -8.14 22.70 -5.08
CA ALA A 21 -9.15 22.31 -6.06
C ALA A 21 -10.08 23.47 -6.46
N GLY A 22 -10.18 24.52 -5.64
CA GLY A 22 -11.09 25.64 -5.87
C GLY A 22 -12.57 25.30 -5.76
N GLN A 23 -12.94 24.06 -5.62
CA GLN A 23 -14.31 23.53 -5.56
C GLN A 23 -14.39 22.23 -4.76
N GLY A 24 -15.54 21.94 -4.16
CA GLY A 24 -15.83 20.68 -3.48
C GLY A 24 -15.51 20.67 -1.98
N SER A 25 -15.71 19.52 -1.33
CA SER A 25 -15.53 19.33 0.11
C SER A 25 -14.07 19.06 0.52
N GLY A 26 -13.16 18.78 -0.43
CA GLY A 26 -11.83 18.27 -0.15
C GLY A 26 -11.80 16.77 0.21
N LEU A 27 -12.98 16.16 0.46
CA LEU A 27 -13.12 14.72 0.64
C LEU A 27 -13.21 14.08 -0.75
N CYS A 28 -12.11 13.57 -1.23
CA CYS A 28 -11.98 13.10 -2.61
C CYS A 28 -11.03 11.92 -2.73
N TRP A 29 -11.01 11.31 -3.89
CA TRP A 29 -10.12 10.21 -4.21
C TRP A 29 -8.65 10.55 -3.97
N LEU A 30 -8.20 11.75 -4.35
CA LEU A 30 -6.83 12.19 -4.17
C LEU A 30 -6.43 12.25 -2.70
N SER A 31 -7.29 12.82 -1.83
CA SER A 31 -7.04 12.91 -0.38
C SER A 31 -6.88 11.52 0.25
N ALA A 32 -7.76 10.58 -0.10
CA ALA A 32 -7.69 9.21 0.38
C ALA A 32 -6.42 8.50 -0.11
N ALA A 33 -6.05 8.67 -1.40
CA ALA A 33 -4.86 8.07 -1.99
C ALA A 33 -3.56 8.58 -1.36
N CYS A 34 -3.44 9.89 -1.10
CA CYS A 34 -2.27 10.49 -0.45
C CYS A 34 -2.06 9.93 0.96
N VAL A 35 -3.12 9.83 1.75
CA VAL A 35 -3.02 9.33 3.12
C VAL A 35 -2.74 7.82 3.15
N LEU A 36 -3.35 7.05 2.25
CA LEU A 36 -3.02 5.63 2.07
C LEU A 36 -1.55 5.43 1.67
N ALA A 37 -1.04 6.22 0.74
CA ALA A 37 0.37 6.17 0.33
C ALA A 37 1.31 6.47 1.52
N LEU A 38 0.98 7.49 2.33
CA LEU A 38 1.73 7.82 3.52
C LEU A 38 1.72 6.67 4.55
N LEU A 39 0.56 6.03 4.75
CA LEU A 39 0.40 4.90 5.67
C LEU A 39 1.19 3.66 5.23
N ILE A 40 1.28 3.42 3.93
CA ILE A 40 1.92 2.24 3.35
C ILE A 40 3.45 2.43 3.30
N SER A 41 3.92 3.67 3.12
CA SER A 41 5.34 3.98 2.91
C SER A 41 6.27 3.41 3.99
N PRO A 42 5.98 3.46 5.30
CA PRO A 42 6.85 2.87 6.32
C PRO A 42 7.00 1.35 6.17
N THR A 43 5.92 0.66 5.78
CA THR A 43 5.97 -0.79 5.56
C THR A 43 6.85 -1.14 4.36
N MET A 44 6.73 -0.39 3.25
CA MET A 44 7.56 -0.57 2.08
C MET A 44 9.04 -0.28 2.36
N VAL A 45 9.32 0.81 3.08
CA VAL A 45 10.68 1.20 3.49
C VAL A 45 11.31 0.11 4.36
N LEU A 46 10.57 -0.43 5.34
CA LEU A 46 11.07 -1.49 6.21
C LEU A 46 11.46 -2.74 5.43
N VAL A 47 10.63 -3.18 4.49
CA VAL A 47 10.93 -4.35 3.64
C VAL A 47 12.18 -4.11 2.80
N MET A 48 12.31 -2.91 2.23
CA MET A 48 13.47 -2.55 1.43
C MET A 48 14.74 -2.41 2.28
N ASP A 49 14.65 -1.86 3.49
CA ASP A 49 15.79 -1.72 4.41
C ASP A 49 16.33 -3.10 4.82
N VAL A 50 15.46 -4.04 5.17
CA VAL A 50 15.86 -5.41 5.51
C VAL A 50 16.56 -6.07 4.32
N ALA A 51 15.98 -6.01 3.12
CA ALA A 51 16.58 -6.58 1.92
C ALA A 51 17.93 -5.93 1.59
N LEU A 52 18.05 -4.61 1.74
CA LEU A 52 19.29 -3.89 1.47
C LEU A 52 20.41 -4.27 2.46
N ARG A 53 20.08 -4.34 3.75
CA ARG A 53 21.05 -4.76 4.80
C ARG A 53 21.56 -6.17 4.56
N GLU A 54 20.68 -7.08 4.18
CA GLU A 54 21.04 -8.45 3.85
C GLU A 54 21.99 -8.50 2.64
N GLN A 55 21.72 -7.78 1.57
CA GLN A 55 22.61 -7.72 0.41
C GLN A 55 23.97 -7.05 0.75
N MET A 56 23.93 -5.98 1.52
CA MET A 56 25.15 -5.29 1.98
C MET A 56 26.01 -6.22 2.84
N SER A 57 25.45 -6.99 3.77
CA SER A 57 26.23 -7.92 4.61
C SER A 57 26.93 -9.02 3.79
N ARG A 58 26.30 -9.45 2.69
CA ARG A 58 26.86 -10.47 1.79
C ARG A 58 27.94 -9.92 0.85
N LEU A 59 27.76 -8.72 0.34
CA LEU A 59 28.59 -8.15 -0.74
C LEU A 59 29.74 -7.29 -0.23
N LEU A 60 29.64 -6.73 0.99
CA LEU A 60 30.58 -5.74 1.48
C LEU A 60 32.00 -6.27 1.64
N LEU A 61 32.18 -7.41 2.33
CA LEU A 61 33.51 -7.96 2.59
C LEU A 61 34.24 -8.37 1.30
N PRO A 62 33.62 -9.14 0.38
CA PRO A 62 34.27 -9.46 -0.90
C PRO A 62 34.61 -8.23 -1.73
N ALA A 63 33.74 -7.22 -1.76
CA ALA A 63 33.97 -6.03 -2.54
C ALA A 63 35.06 -5.12 -1.97
N LEU A 64 35.15 -5.02 -0.64
CA LEU A 64 36.25 -4.30 0.03
C LEU A 64 37.61 -4.95 -0.25
N SER A 65 37.69 -6.28 -0.29
CA SER A 65 38.95 -6.98 -0.65
C SER A 65 39.39 -6.73 -2.09
N LEU A 66 38.46 -6.35 -2.97
CA LEU A 66 38.73 -5.89 -4.35
C LEU A 66 39.04 -4.39 -4.46
N GLY A 67 39.13 -3.67 -3.31
CA GLY A 67 39.44 -2.25 -3.28
C GLY A 67 38.26 -1.32 -3.57
N MET A 68 37.01 -1.83 -3.61
CA MET A 68 35.81 -1.01 -3.78
C MET A 68 35.47 -0.21 -2.53
N SER A 69 35.05 1.02 -2.68
CA SER A 69 34.53 1.81 -1.55
C SER A 69 33.11 1.33 -1.16
N ARG A 70 32.74 1.55 0.10
CA ARG A 70 31.42 1.17 0.63
C ARG A 70 30.27 1.79 -0.17
N ASP A 71 30.41 3.04 -0.60
CA ASP A 71 29.41 3.76 -1.37
C ASP A 71 29.26 3.17 -2.78
N THR A 72 30.37 2.75 -3.38
CA THR A 72 30.36 2.06 -4.68
C THR A 72 29.67 0.71 -4.58
N VAL A 73 29.92 -0.07 -3.51
CA VAL A 73 29.23 -1.34 -3.25
C VAL A 73 27.73 -1.11 -3.10
N LEU A 74 27.33 -0.10 -2.36
CA LEU A 74 25.91 0.24 -2.19
C LEU A 74 25.26 0.59 -3.52
N ALA A 75 25.83 1.53 -4.29
CA ALA A 75 25.22 2.06 -5.49
C ALA A 75 25.26 1.07 -6.67
N CYS A 76 26.38 0.37 -6.87
CA CYS A 76 26.59 -0.47 -8.04
C CYS A 76 26.22 -1.93 -7.86
N LEU A 77 26.23 -2.45 -6.64
CA LEU A 77 25.97 -3.86 -6.37
C LEU A 77 24.68 -4.07 -5.56
N ALA A 78 24.57 -3.47 -4.38
CA ALA A 78 23.47 -3.74 -3.47
C ALA A 78 22.13 -3.17 -3.99
N LEU A 79 22.10 -1.93 -4.44
CA LEU A 79 20.89 -1.27 -4.92
C LEU A 79 20.26 -1.97 -6.15
N PRO A 80 21.02 -2.34 -7.19
CA PRO A 80 20.48 -3.13 -8.30
C PRO A 80 20.02 -4.54 -7.87
N ALA A 81 20.69 -5.15 -6.91
CA ALA A 81 20.33 -6.48 -6.42
C ALA A 81 18.96 -6.49 -5.72
N VAL A 82 18.63 -5.42 -4.97
CA VAL A 82 17.35 -5.33 -4.24
C VAL A 82 16.19 -4.81 -5.08
N ARG A 83 16.39 -4.42 -6.33
CA ARG A 83 15.30 -3.89 -7.16
C ARG A 83 14.11 -4.85 -7.32
N ARG A 84 14.36 -6.15 -7.23
CA ARG A 84 13.31 -7.19 -7.26
C ARG A 84 12.42 -7.15 -6.01
N TRP A 85 13.00 -6.80 -4.86
CA TRP A 85 12.30 -6.63 -3.59
C TRP A 85 11.34 -5.44 -3.61
N LEU A 86 11.54 -4.49 -4.54
CA LEU A 86 10.61 -3.40 -4.75
C LEU A 86 9.23 -3.88 -5.17
N LEU A 87 9.17 -4.93 -6.01
CA LEU A 87 7.88 -5.55 -6.38
C LEU A 87 7.21 -6.23 -5.19
N THR A 88 7.97 -6.95 -4.38
CA THR A 88 7.46 -7.58 -3.15
C THR A 88 6.97 -6.53 -2.16
N ALA A 89 7.76 -5.48 -1.91
CA ALA A 89 7.37 -4.36 -1.06
C ALA A 89 6.11 -3.64 -1.58
N GLY A 90 6.03 -3.42 -2.90
CA GLY A 90 4.86 -2.82 -3.55
C GLY A 90 3.60 -3.67 -3.41
N LEU A 91 3.70 -4.98 -3.61
CA LEU A 91 2.57 -5.89 -3.46
C LEU A 91 2.11 -6.03 -2.00
N LEU A 92 3.05 -6.04 -1.04
CA LEU A 92 2.73 -6.01 0.39
C LEU A 92 2.02 -4.70 0.76
N GLY A 93 2.52 -3.57 0.28
CA GLY A 93 1.89 -2.27 0.46
C GLY A 93 0.49 -2.23 -0.16
N PHE A 94 0.32 -2.75 -1.36
CA PHE A 94 -0.97 -2.84 -2.05
C PHE A 94 -1.96 -3.73 -1.31
N GLY A 95 -1.53 -4.91 -0.82
CA GLY A 95 -2.37 -5.78 0.00
C GLY A 95 -2.86 -5.09 1.27
N ARG A 96 -2.00 -4.29 1.91
CA ARG A 96 -2.36 -3.46 3.07
C ARG A 96 -3.35 -2.36 2.71
N ALA A 97 -3.18 -1.70 1.55
CA ALA A 97 -4.08 -0.65 1.07
C ALA A 97 -5.50 -1.18 0.81
N ILE A 98 -5.60 -2.36 0.18
CA ILE A 98 -6.90 -2.99 -0.10
C ILE A 98 -7.65 -3.33 1.19
N GLY A 99 -6.94 -3.69 2.25
CA GLY A 99 -7.54 -4.03 3.54
C GLY A 99 -7.93 -2.83 4.41
N ASP A 100 -7.53 -1.61 4.05
CA ASP A 100 -7.88 -0.43 4.84
C ASP A 100 -9.33 0.01 4.54
N THR A 101 -10.12 0.11 5.61
CA THR A 101 -11.51 0.55 5.54
C THR A 101 -11.68 1.99 6.00
N LEU A 102 -10.92 2.41 7.02
CA LEU A 102 -11.18 3.65 7.74
C LEU A 102 -10.73 4.89 6.97
N ILE A 103 -9.55 4.86 6.37
CA ILE A 103 -9.05 6.00 5.58
C ILE A 103 -9.96 6.28 4.38
N PRO A 104 -10.32 5.30 3.54
CA PRO A 104 -11.28 5.54 2.47
C PRO A 104 -12.64 6.00 2.99
N LEU A 105 -13.14 5.39 4.06
CA LEU A 105 -14.44 5.77 4.64
C LEU A 105 -14.48 7.22 5.07
N MET A 106 -13.38 7.76 5.64
CA MET A 106 -13.29 9.11 6.15
C MET A 106 -12.97 10.15 5.07
N LEU A 107 -12.16 9.81 4.06
CA LEU A 107 -11.53 10.78 3.16
C LEU A 107 -11.99 10.68 1.70
N SER A 108 -12.56 9.55 1.26
CA SER A 108 -12.90 9.37 -0.16
C SER A 108 -14.19 10.02 -0.61
N GLY A 109 -14.98 10.62 0.30
CA GLY A 109 -16.25 11.27 0.00
C GLY A 109 -17.44 10.31 -0.17
N ASN A 110 -17.22 9.00 -0.18
CA ASN A 110 -18.23 7.91 -0.21
C ASN A 110 -19.30 8.00 -1.31
N ALA A 111 -19.01 8.72 -2.41
CA ALA A 111 -19.94 8.84 -3.53
C ALA A 111 -20.06 7.50 -4.27
N PRO A 112 -21.29 7.03 -4.59
CA PRO A 112 -21.49 5.77 -5.29
C PRO A 112 -21.18 5.84 -6.80
N ASN A 113 -20.85 7.03 -7.29
CA ASN A 113 -20.59 7.29 -8.71
C ASN A 113 -19.14 7.02 -9.08
N VAL A 114 -18.90 6.74 -10.36
CA VAL A 114 -17.54 6.64 -10.90
C VAL A 114 -16.91 8.04 -10.92
N PRO A 115 -15.74 8.24 -10.32
CA PRO A 115 -15.11 9.55 -10.27
C PRO A 115 -14.67 10.00 -11.67
N GLN A 116 -15.04 11.22 -12.07
CA GLN A 116 -14.65 11.78 -13.37
C GLN A 116 -13.31 12.54 -13.31
N ASN A 117 -12.87 12.91 -12.11
CA ASN A 117 -11.64 13.65 -11.86
C ASN A 117 -11.07 13.30 -10.47
N LEU A 118 -9.82 13.68 -10.24
CA LEU A 118 -9.08 13.38 -9.00
C LEU A 118 -9.71 13.97 -7.74
N PHE A 119 -10.49 15.02 -7.90
CA PHE A 119 -11.18 15.70 -6.81
C PHE A 119 -12.60 15.20 -6.60
N ALA A 120 -13.06 14.25 -7.40
CA ALA A 120 -14.38 13.64 -7.22
C ALA A 120 -14.35 12.63 -6.07
N GLY A 121 -15.48 12.52 -5.37
CA GLY A 121 -15.66 11.46 -4.36
C GLY A 121 -15.82 10.10 -5.03
N LEU A 122 -15.35 9.06 -4.34
CA LEU A 122 -15.59 7.66 -4.73
C LEU A 122 -15.89 6.82 -3.49
N ARG A 123 -16.50 5.66 -3.71
CA ARG A 123 -16.72 4.67 -2.66
C ARG A 123 -15.89 3.42 -2.94
N THR A 124 -14.96 3.09 -2.02
CA THR A 124 -14.21 1.83 -2.10
C THR A 124 -15.09 0.66 -1.64
N LEU A 125 -14.76 -0.57 -2.05
CA LEU A 125 -15.50 -1.77 -1.63
C LEU A 125 -15.48 -1.93 -0.10
N THR A 126 -14.33 -1.68 0.53
CA THR A 126 -14.19 -1.75 2.00
C THR A 126 -15.01 -0.67 2.70
N ALA A 127 -15.00 0.57 2.21
CA ALA A 127 -15.83 1.65 2.74
C ALA A 127 -17.33 1.37 2.52
N HIS A 128 -17.70 0.77 1.37
CA HIS A 128 -19.07 0.34 1.12
C HIS A 128 -19.54 -0.68 2.14
N MET A 129 -18.72 -1.72 2.42
CA MET A 129 -19.03 -2.72 3.43
C MET A 129 -19.21 -2.09 4.81
N GLY A 130 -18.29 -1.22 5.23
CA GLY A 130 -18.37 -0.53 6.51
C GLY A 130 -19.63 0.34 6.62
N LEU A 131 -19.98 1.07 5.56
CA LEU A 131 -21.15 1.94 5.55
C LEU A 131 -22.46 1.14 5.61
N VAL A 132 -22.63 0.14 4.75
CA VAL A 132 -23.86 -0.68 4.70
C VAL A 132 -24.05 -1.44 6.02
N THR A 133 -22.98 -1.97 6.61
CA THR A 133 -23.06 -2.64 7.91
C THR A 133 -23.53 -1.69 9.02
N ALA A 134 -23.16 -0.41 8.93
CA ALA A 134 -23.55 0.59 9.93
C ALA A 134 -24.97 1.15 9.73
N THR A 135 -25.50 1.18 8.48
CA THR A 135 -26.71 1.91 8.13
C THR A 135 -27.88 1.06 7.67
N ASP A 136 -27.63 -0.14 7.11
CA ASP A 136 -28.66 -0.94 6.42
C ASP A 136 -28.65 -2.42 6.81
N VAL A 137 -28.64 -2.71 8.12
CA VAL A 137 -28.67 -4.09 8.63
C VAL A 137 -30.02 -4.72 8.30
N GLY A 138 -30.00 -5.74 7.42
CA GLY A 138 -31.22 -6.46 6.99
C GLY A 138 -32.02 -5.76 5.89
N GLY A 139 -31.54 -4.66 5.33
CA GLY A 139 -32.17 -3.96 4.20
C GLY A 139 -31.78 -4.50 2.82
N PRO A 140 -32.29 -3.87 1.75
CA PRO A 140 -32.03 -4.33 0.38
C PRO A 140 -30.55 -4.28 -0.05
N ALA A 141 -29.75 -3.37 0.55
CA ALA A 141 -28.33 -3.26 0.28
C ALA A 141 -27.49 -4.33 0.99
N TYR A 142 -28.07 -5.04 1.97
CA TYR A 142 -27.34 -6.05 2.76
C TYR A 142 -26.73 -7.18 1.91
N ASN A 143 -27.42 -7.60 0.86
CA ASN A 143 -26.93 -8.64 -0.05
C ASN A 143 -25.65 -8.19 -0.81
N SER A 144 -25.47 -6.89 -1.02
CA SER A 144 -24.25 -6.36 -1.66
C SER A 144 -22.98 -6.59 -0.85
N LEU A 145 -23.11 -6.76 0.48
CA LEU A 145 -21.98 -7.07 1.37
C LEU A 145 -21.32 -8.41 1.02
N PHE A 146 -22.11 -9.43 0.72
CA PHE A 146 -21.60 -10.75 0.37
C PHE A 146 -20.84 -10.70 -0.97
N VAL A 147 -21.36 -9.97 -1.94
CA VAL A 147 -20.71 -9.77 -3.24
C VAL A 147 -19.40 -8.97 -3.06
N ALA A 148 -19.43 -7.87 -2.33
CA ALA A 148 -18.25 -7.05 -2.06
C ALA A 148 -17.18 -7.83 -1.28
N GLY A 149 -17.59 -8.59 -0.26
CA GLY A 149 -16.70 -9.43 0.54
C GLY A 149 -16.06 -10.56 -0.29
N GLY A 150 -16.86 -11.25 -1.12
CA GLY A 150 -16.37 -12.28 -2.03
C GLY A 150 -15.35 -11.73 -3.03
N LEU A 151 -15.61 -10.55 -3.57
CA LEU A 151 -14.72 -9.87 -4.51
C LEU A 151 -13.40 -9.46 -3.85
N LEU A 152 -13.46 -8.88 -2.64
CA LEU A 152 -12.27 -8.55 -1.86
C LEU A 152 -11.45 -9.80 -1.49
N LEU A 153 -12.11 -10.89 -1.13
CA LEU A 153 -11.45 -12.16 -0.83
C LEU A 153 -10.72 -12.71 -2.05
N CYS A 154 -11.35 -12.68 -3.23
CA CYS A 154 -10.72 -13.10 -4.48
C CYS A 154 -9.50 -12.24 -4.82
N ILE A 155 -9.61 -10.91 -4.72
CA ILE A 155 -8.50 -9.99 -4.99
C ILE A 155 -7.36 -10.21 -3.99
N SER A 156 -7.65 -10.26 -2.70
CA SER A 156 -6.66 -10.46 -1.64
C SER A 156 -5.94 -11.80 -1.77
N THR A 157 -6.68 -12.87 -2.07
CA THR A 157 -6.09 -14.19 -2.34
C THR A 157 -5.22 -14.18 -3.57
N GLY A 158 -5.65 -13.52 -4.65
CA GLY A 158 -4.87 -13.34 -5.87
C GLY A 158 -3.54 -12.64 -5.60
N VAL A 159 -3.57 -11.51 -4.88
CA VAL A 159 -2.35 -10.78 -4.48
C VAL A 159 -1.44 -11.66 -3.63
N SER A 160 -1.98 -12.37 -2.65
CA SER A 160 -1.22 -13.28 -1.77
C SER A 160 -0.56 -14.42 -2.55
N LEU A 161 -1.24 -14.99 -3.53
CA LEU A 161 -0.67 -16.04 -4.38
C LEU A 161 0.47 -15.51 -5.28
N VAL A 162 0.31 -14.30 -5.81
CA VAL A 162 1.38 -13.64 -6.58
C VAL A 162 2.59 -13.39 -5.71
N LEU A 163 2.40 -12.87 -4.49
CA LEU A 163 3.49 -12.67 -3.52
C LEU A 163 4.25 -13.97 -3.24
N ARG A 164 3.55 -15.03 -2.87
CA ARG A 164 4.17 -16.34 -2.59
C ARG A 164 4.96 -16.89 -3.78
N ARG A 165 4.49 -16.67 -5.02
CA ARG A 165 5.22 -17.09 -6.22
C ARG A 165 6.50 -16.26 -6.43
N LEU A 166 6.47 -14.97 -6.15
CA LEU A 166 7.64 -14.10 -6.25
C LEU A 166 8.69 -14.44 -5.19
N GLU A 167 8.29 -14.64 -3.94
CA GLU A 167 9.17 -15.06 -2.84
C GLU A 167 9.86 -16.38 -3.16
N LYS A 168 9.12 -17.40 -3.56
CA LYS A 168 9.67 -18.71 -3.93
C LYS A 168 10.69 -18.62 -5.09
N LYS A 169 10.49 -17.69 -6.02
CA LYS A 169 11.43 -17.45 -7.12
C LYS A 169 12.69 -16.71 -6.65
N GLN A 170 12.60 -15.92 -5.58
CA GLN A 170 13.75 -15.25 -4.98
C GLN A 170 14.63 -16.21 -4.19
N ASP A 171 14.07 -17.12 -3.41
CA ASP A 171 14.80 -18.14 -2.63
C ASP A 171 15.59 -19.09 -3.51
N VAL A 172 15.10 -19.43 -4.69
CA VAL A 172 15.80 -20.28 -5.65
C VAL A 172 17.03 -19.59 -6.27
N LEU A 173 17.01 -18.25 -6.36
CA LEU A 173 18.09 -17.47 -6.98
C LEU A 173 19.20 -17.05 -5.99
N LEU A 174 18.94 -17.17 -4.70
CA LEU A 174 19.90 -16.85 -3.63
C LEU A 174 19.91 -18.02 -2.63
N PRO A 175 20.65 -19.10 -2.92
CA PRO A 175 20.76 -20.21 -1.98
C PRO A 175 21.32 -19.70 -0.65
N PRO A 176 20.86 -20.27 0.49
CA PRO A 176 21.38 -19.90 1.80
C PRO A 176 22.87 -20.14 1.84
N VAL A 177 23.62 -19.16 2.36
CA VAL A 177 25.05 -19.31 2.59
C VAL A 177 25.23 -20.45 3.61
N PRO A 178 26.03 -21.49 3.33
CA PRO A 178 26.36 -22.50 4.33
C PRO A 178 27.05 -21.83 5.51
N ALA A 179 26.61 -22.19 6.72
CA ALA A 179 27.11 -21.70 7.99
C ALA A 179 28.61 -21.98 8.18
#